data_17c55dfa4ee276e38dd4bd14f941e728
#
_entry.id   17c55dfa4ee276e38dd4bd14f941e728
#
_cell.length_a   1.000
_cell.length_b   1.000
_cell.length_c   1.000
_cell.angle_alpha   90.00
_cell.angle_beta   90.00
_cell.angle_gamma   90.00
#
_symmetry.space_group_name_H-M   'P 1'
#
loop_
_entity.id
_entity.type
_entity.pdbx_description
1 polymer ?
#
loop_
_entity_poly.entity_id
_entity_poly.type
_entity_poly.pdbx_seq_one_letter_code
_entity_poly.pdbx_strand_id
1 'polypeptide(L)'
;ILEEREKEVADGLEAASRGKRELEEANTQRAAIVDEAKKEAADLVSQAGQRANQMVEDAKSQAQEEADRIKTSAKADLEQAAKKAREEIRSEVSALVVSGAEKILGSEIDQEKNAEIIDKISKEL
;
A
#
# COMPACT_ATOMS: atom_id res chain seq x y z
N ILE A 1 63.69 35.77 47.00
CA ILE A 1 62.65 35.26 47.92
C ILE A 1 61.35 36.03 47.71
N LEU A 2 61.37 37.35 47.78
CA LEU A 2 60.20 38.16 47.48
C LEU A 2 59.84 38.10 45.99
N GLU A 3 60.82 38.14 45.12
CA GLU A 3 60.67 37.99 43.67
C GLU A 3 60.12 36.63 43.25
N GLU A 4 60.54 35.58 43.92
CA GLU A 4 60.02 34.23 43.69
C GLU A 4 58.52 34.09 44.04
N ARG A 5 58.07 34.72 45.11
CA ARG A 5 56.68 34.75 45.53
C ARG A 5 55.81 35.58 44.59
N GLU A 6 56.34 36.73 44.17
CA GLU A 6 55.65 37.58 43.19
C GLU A 6 55.45 36.85 41.88
N LYS A 7 56.46 36.11 41.45
CA LYS A 7 56.39 35.30 40.24
C LYS A 7 55.37 34.16 40.38
N GLU A 8 55.37 33.45 41.50
CA GLU A 8 54.41 32.40 41.79
C GLU A 8 52.96 32.94 41.78
N VAL A 9 52.73 34.10 42.38
CA VAL A 9 51.39 34.74 42.38
C VAL A 9 51.02 35.18 40.96
N ALA A 10 51.95 35.77 40.23
CA ALA A 10 51.68 36.16 38.82
C ALA A 10 51.39 34.95 37.95
N ASP A 11 52.16 33.89 38.06
CA ASP A 11 51.93 32.62 37.33
C ASP A 11 50.58 31.97 37.71
N GLY A 12 50.23 32.04 38.99
CA GLY A 12 48.96 31.56 39.48
C GLY A 12 47.77 32.35 38.92
N LEU A 13 47.86 33.67 38.90
CA LEU A 13 46.86 34.55 38.31
C LEU A 13 46.68 34.33 36.81
N GLU A 14 47.80 34.17 36.09
CA GLU A 14 47.78 33.85 34.66
C GLU A 14 47.13 32.50 34.39
N ALA A 15 47.48 31.49 35.16
CA ALA A 15 46.88 30.18 35.04
C ALA A 15 45.38 30.21 35.37
N ALA A 16 44.95 30.96 36.37
CA ALA A 16 43.53 31.13 36.71
C ALA A 16 42.78 31.87 35.60
N SER A 17 43.36 32.92 35.02
CA SER A 17 42.80 33.68 33.90
C SER A 17 42.65 32.80 32.68
N ARG A 18 43.65 31.97 32.38
CA ARG A 18 43.62 31.00 31.29
C ARG A 18 42.54 29.96 31.47
N GLY A 19 42.48 29.38 32.68
CA GLY A 19 41.44 28.41 33.05
C GLY A 19 40.03 28.97 32.90
N LYS A 20 39.84 30.23 33.30
CA LYS A 20 38.56 30.91 33.15
C LYS A 20 38.18 31.11 31.67
N ARG A 21 39.13 31.51 30.84
CA ARG A 21 38.89 31.62 29.39
C ARG A 21 38.57 30.28 28.75
N GLU A 22 39.30 29.26 29.09
CA GLU A 22 39.05 27.88 28.63
C GLU A 22 37.66 27.39 29.02
N LEU A 23 37.23 27.70 30.25
CA LEU A 23 35.89 27.36 30.73
C LEU A 23 34.80 28.10 29.92
N GLU A 24 34.99 29.40 29.69
CA GLU A 24 34.06 30.21 28.89
C GLU A 24 33.97 29.70 27.43
N GLU A 25 35.10 29.35 26.84
CA GLU A 25 35.16 28.75 25.50
C GLU A 25 34.47 27.41 25.47
N ALA A 26 34.72 26.55 26.47
CA ALA A 26 34.08 25.26 26.55
C ALA A 26 32.57 25.39 26.71
N ASN A 27 32.08 26.34 27.51
CA ASN A 27 30.68 26.64 27.68
C ASN A 27 30.03 27.14 26.38
N THR A 28 30.72 27.99 25.62
CA THR A 28 30.26 28.47 24.33
C THR A 28 30.18 27.35 23.30
N GLN A 29 31.21 26.50 23.25
CA GLN A 29 31.20 25.32 22.38
C GLN A 29 30.08 24.33 22.73
N ARG A 30 29.90 24.10 24.03
CA ARG A 30 28.80 23.24 24.51
C ARG A 30 27.45 23.78 24.07
N ALA A 31 27.20 25.08 24.27
CA ALA A 31 25.95 25.70 23.86
C ALA A 31 25.71 25.58 22.36
N ALA A 32 26.78 25.77 21.54
CA ALA A 32 26.72 25.63 20.08
C ALA A 32 26.42 24.18 19.68
N ILE A 33 27.06 23.20 20.31
CA ILE A 33 26.82 21.77 20.04
C ILE A 33 25.38 21.39 20.40
N VAL A 34 24.88 21.82 21.54
CA VAL A 34 23.51 21.57 21.96
C VAL A 34 22.51 22.20 21.01
N ASP A 35 22.75 23.43 20.59
CA ASP A 35 21.88 24.13 19.64
C ASP A 35 21.85 23.41 18.28
N GLU A 36 23.00 23.01 17.78
CA GLU A 36 23.11 22.24 16.54
C GLU A 36 22.41 20.89 16.65
N ALA A 37 22.59 20.18 17.77
CA ALA A 37 21.93 18.91 18.02
C ALA A 37 20.40 19.06 18.06
N LYS A 38 19.90 20.14 18.63
CA LYS A 38 18.46 20.45 18.65
C LYS A 38 17.91 20.70 17.24
N LYS A 39 18.67 21.44 16.42
CA LYS A 39 18.30 21.68 15.02
C LYS A 39 18.26 20.39 14.22
N GLU A 40 19.30 19.57 14.35
CA GLU A 40 19.35 18.27 13.68
C GLU A 40 18.20 17.35 14.12
N ALA A 41 17.89 17.34 15.42
CA ALA A 41 16.78 16.56 15.95
C ALA A 41 15.43 17.05 15.40
N ALA A 42 15.23 18.36 15.33
CA ALA A 42 14.02 18.95 14.76
C ALA A 42 13.87 18.62 13.28
N ASP A 43 14.95 18.71 12.51
CA ASP A 43 14.97 18.34 11.09
C ASP A 43 14.66 16.84 10.91
N LEU A 44 15.24 16.00 11.73
CA LEU A 44 15.03 14.56 11.68
C LEU A 44 13.56 14.22 11.95
N VAL A 45 12.97 14.83 12.97
CA VAL A 45 11.53 14.65 13.30
C VAL A 45 10.65 15.17 12.15
N SER A 46 10.98 16.32 11.57
CA SER A 46 10.26 16.87 10.43
C SER A 46 10.30 15.94 9.21
N GLN A 47 11.49 15.45 8.87
CA GLN A 47 11.67 14.50 7.77
C GLN A 47 10.93 13.18 8.03
N ALA A 48 10.99 12.67 9.26
CA ALA A 48 10.27 11.46 9.65
C ALA A 48 8.75 11.65 9.52
N GLY A 49 8.24 12.82 9.91
CA GLY A 49 6.83 13.17 9.76
C GLY A 49 6.39 13.21 8.30
N GLN A 50 7.19 13.84 7.44
CA GLN A 50 6.93 13.89 6.01
C GLN A 50 6.95 12.50 5.37
N ARG A 51 7.93 11.70 5.75
CA ARG A 51 8.03 10.31 5.27
C ARG A 51 6.85 9.48 5.72
N ALA A 52 6.42 9.63 6.98
CA ALA A 52 5.25 8.94 7.50
C ALA A 52 3.98 9.30 6.74
N ASN A 53 3.77 10.59 6.48
CA ASN A 53 2.64 11.06 5.70
C ASN A 53 2.65 10.51 4.27
N GLN A 54 3.82 10.50 3.64
CA GLN A 54 4.00 9.94 2.29
C GLN A 54 3.70 8.44 2.27
N MET A 55 4.16 7.70 3.27
CA MET A 55 3.88 6.27 3.42
C MET A 55 2.38 6.00 3.55
N VAL A 56 1.67 6.82 4.32
CA VAL A 56 0.22 6.71 4.48
C VAL A 56 -0.50 6.99 3.17
N GLU A 57 -0.11 8.04 2.45
CA GLU A 57 -0.71 8.37 1.15
C GLU A 57 -0.44 7.28 0.10
N ASP A 58 0.79 6.77 0.06
CA ASP A 58 1.15 5.66 -0.83
C ASP A 58 0.35 4.39 -0.51
N ALA A 59 0.19 4.08 0.77
CA ALA A 59 -0.60 2.93 1.22
C ALA A 59 -2.07 3.07 0.84
N LYS A 60 -2.65 4.27 0.97
CA LYS A 60 -4.02 4.55 0.53
C LYS A 60 -4.19 4.36 -0.97
N SER A 61 -3.25 4.90 -1.73
CA SER A 61 -3.26 4.77 -3.19
C SER A 61 -3.17 3.31 -3.63
N GLN A 62 -2.26 2.55 -3.04
CA GLN A 62 -2.11 1.12 -3.32
C GLN A 62 -3.36 0.32 -2.92
N ALA A 63 -3.96 0.65 -1.78
CA ALA A 63 -5.19 0.01 -1.32
C ALA A 63 -6.35 0.29 -2.29
N GLN A 64 -6.46 1.51 -2.81
CA GLN A 64 -7.48 1.87 -3.79
C GLN A 64 -7.29 1.14 -5.11
N GLU A 65 -6.06 1.08 -5.62
CA GLU A 65 -5.73 0.34 -6.83
C GLU A 65 -6.05 -1.15 -6.69
N GLU A 66 -5.68 -1.74 -5.56
CA GLU A 66 -5.96 -3.14 -5.27
C GLU A 66 -7.47 -3.41 -5.16
N ALA A 67 -8.22 -2.53 -4.50
CA ALA A 67 -9.67 -2.62 -4.42
C ALA A 67 -10.33 -2.55 -5.81
N ASP A 68 -9.88 -1.65 -6.66
CA ASP A 68 -10.37 -1.51 -8.03
C ASP A 68 -10.04 -2.74 -8.87
N ARG A 69 -8.84 -3.28 -8.71
CA ARG A 69 -8.42 -4.51 -9.38
C ARG A 69 -9.30 -5.70 -8.96
N ILE A 70 -9.56 -5.85 -7.68
CA ILE A 70 -10.42 -6.91 -7.15
C ILE A 70 -11.85 -6.78 -7.67
N LYS A 71 -12.40 -5.57 -7.68
CA LYS A 71 -13.74 -5.30 -8.23
C LYS A 71 -13.84 -5.67 -9.71
N THR A 72 -12.86 -5.25 -10.50
CA THR A 72 -12.81 -5.55 -11.94
C THR A 72 -12.71 -7.04 -12.19
N SER A 73 -11.84 -7.73 -11.45
CA SER A 73 -11.68 -9.18 -11.55
C SER A 73 -12.94 -9.92 -11.15
N ALA A 74 -13.56 -9.54 -10.02
CA ALA A 74 -14.80 -10.15 -9.55
C ALA A 74 -15.95 -9.95 -10.55
N LYS A 75 -16.05 -8.77 -11.16
CA LYS A 75 -17.06 -8.48 -12.18
C LYS A 75 -16.87 -9.36 -13.43
N ALA A 76 -15.62 -9.51 -13.87
CA ALA A 76 -15.31 -10.40 -15.00
C ALA A 76 -15.63 -11.86 -14.68
N ASP A 77 -15.30 -12.32 -13.50
CA ASP A 77 -15.61 -13.68 -13.05
C ASP A 77 -17.13 -13.93 -12.97
N LEU A 78 -17.89 -12.95 -12.49
CA LEU A 78 -19.36 -13.01 -12.45
C LEU A 78 -19.96 -13.08 -13.86
N GLU A 79 -19.48 -12.29 -14.79
CA GLU A 79 -19.94 -12.30 -16.20
C GLU A 79 -19.65 -13.66 -16.82
N GLN A 80 -18.47 -14.21 -16.59
CA GLN A 80 -18.10 -15.53 -17.10
C GLN A 80 -18.95 -16.64 -16.49
N ALA A 81 -19.19 -16.61 -15.19
CA ALA A 81 -20.03 -17.57 -14.49
C ALA A 81 -21.49 -17.51 -14.98
N ALA A 82 -22.02 -16.29 -15.19
CA ALA A 82 -23.36 -16.10 -15.75
C ALA A 82 -23.49 -16.64 -17.16
N LYS A 83 -22.49 -16.42 -18.01
CA LYS A 83 -22.44 -16.93 -19.36
C LYS A 83 -22.43 -18.46 -19.37
N LYS A 84 -21.60 -19.07 -18.54
CA LYS A 84 -21.50 -20.51 -18.40
C LYS A 84 -22.82 -21.13 -17.91
N ALA A 85 -23.44 -20.51 -16.91
CA ALA A 85 -24.74 -20.96 -16.39
C ALA A 85 -25.84 -20.90 -17.47
N ARG A 86 -25.88 -19.85 -18.29
CA ARG A 86 -26.82 -19.74 -19.41
C ARG A 86 -26.61 -20.85 -20.45
N GLU A 87 -25.37 -21.15 -20.78
CA GLU A 87 -25.03 -22.23 -21.72
C GLU A 87 -25.44 -23.59 -21.20
N GLU A 88 -25.24 -23.85 -19.91
CA GLU A 88 -25.68 -25.07 -19.26
C GLU A 88 -27.21 -25.20 -19.27
N ILE A 89 -27.94 -24.13 -18.95
CA ILE A 89 -29.42 -24.12 -19.00
C ILE A 89 -29.92 -24.35 -20.43
N ARG A 90 -29.34 -23.73 -21.42
CA ARG A 90 -29.69 -23.95 -22.83
C ARG A 90 -29.53 -25.42 -23.21
N SER A 91 -28.42 -26.02 -22.82
CA SER A 91 -28.14 -27.44 -23.07
C SER A 91 -29.18 -28.36 -22.41
N GLU A 92 -29.52 -28.11 -21.14
CA GLU A 92 -30.52 -28.88 -20.43
C GLU A 92 -31.93 -28.72 -21.03
N VAL A 93 -32.32 -27.48 -21.34
CA VAL A 93 -33.60 -27.20 -21.98
C VAL A 93 -33.72 -27.87 -23.33
N SER A 94 -32.64 -27.80 -24.14
CA SER A 94 -32.61 -28.51 -25.44
C SER A 94 -32.81 -30.01 -25.31
N ALA A 95 -32.15 -30.63 -24.33
CA ALA A 95 -32.29 -32.03 -24.04
C ALA A 95 -33.71 -32.40 -23.56
N LEU A 96 -34.30 -31.55 -22.73
CA LEU A 96 -35.68 -31.74 -22.24
C LEU A 96 -36.72 -31.61 -23.34
N VAL A 97 -36.54 -30.64 -24.26
CA VAL A 97 -37.42 -30.44 -25.40
C VAL A 97 -37.39 -31.67 -26.32
N VAL A 98 -36.22 -32.20 -26.63
CA VAL A 98 -36.06 -33.41 -27.44
C VAL A 98 -36.70 -34.60 -26.75
N SER A 99 -36.41 -34.80 -25.47
CA SER A 99 -37.00 -35.92 -24.68
C SER A 99 -38.52 -35.84 -24.58
N GLY A 100 -39.06 -34.62 -24.38
CA GLY A 100 -40.50 -34.41 -24.34
C GLY A 100 -41.19 -34.68 -25.69
N ALA A 101 -40.56 -34.23 -26.77
CA ALA A 101 -41.04 -34.47 -28.13
C ALA A 101 -41.04 -35.98 -28.50
N GLU A 102 -39.98 -36.69 -28.10
CA GLU A 102 -39.90 -38.14 -28.29
C GLU A 102 -41.03 -38.89 -27.54
N LYS A 103 -41.33 -38.48 -26.31
CA LYS A 103 -42.41 -39.06 -25.52
C LYS A 103 -43.79 -38.80 -26.09
N ILE A 104 -44.03 -37.59 -26.64
CA ILE A 104 -45.33 -37.21 -27.20
C ILE A 104 -45.57 -37.90 -28.56
N LEU A 105 -44.57 -37.91 -29.40
CA LEU A 105 -44.73 -38.43 -30.78
C LEU A 105 -44.56 -39.95 -30.86
N GLY A 106 -43.96 -40.59 -29.88
CA GLY A 106 -43.73 -42.05 -29.87
C GLY A 106 -42.89 -42.56 -31.04
N SER A 107 -42.15 -41.69 -31.72
CA SER A 107 -41.31 -41.99 -32.88
C SER A 107 -39.94 -41.32 -32.75
N GLU A 108 -38.94 -41.86 -33.47
CA GLU A 108 -37.62 -41.30 -33.49
C GLU A 108 -37.64 -39.86 -34.06
N ILE A 109 -37.06 -38.91 -33.33
CA ILE A 109 -36.84 -37.55 -33.79
C ILE A 109 -35.40 -37.45 -34.29
N ASP A 110 -35.21 -36.97 -35.52
CA ASP A 110 -33.89 -36.70 -36.06
C ASP A 110 -33.34 -35.41 -35.40
N GLN A 111 -32.44 -35.57 -34.46
CA GLN A 111 -31.83 -34.45 -33.74
C GLN A 111 -31.04 -33.50 -34.66
N GLU A 112 -30.44 -34.01 -35.76
CA GLU A 112 -29.70 -33.15 -36.70
C GLU A 112 -30.66 -32.23 -37.47
N LYS A 113 -31.80 -32.69 -37.91
CA LYS A 113 -32.80 -31.90 -38.64
C LYS A 113 -33.46 -30.85 -37.74
N ASN A 114 -33.64 -31.16 -36.48
CA ASN A 114 -34.35 -30.29 -35.54
C ASN A 114 -33.42 -29.42 -34.69
N ALA A 115 -32.08 -29.56 -34.81
CA ALA A 115 -31.11 -28.85 -34.01
C ALA A 115 -31.25 -27.33 -34.14
N GLU A 116 -31.49 -26.80 -35.33
CA GLU A 116 -31.66 -25.34 -35.54
C GLU A 116 -32.91 -24.81 -34.86
N ILE A 117 -34.03 -25.58 -34.88
CA ILE A 117 -35.27 -25.18 -34.24
C ILE A 117 -35.14 -25.22 -32.73
N ILE A 118 -34.48 -26.23 -32.18
CA ILE A 118 -34.20 -26.38 -30.77
C ILE A 118 -33.29 -25.30 -30.28
N ASP A 119 -32.26 -24.96 -31.07
CA ASP A 119 -31.32 -23.86 -30.74
C ASP A 119 -32.04 -22.50 -30.69
N LYS A 120 -32.92 -22.23 -31.64
CA LYS A 120 -33.76 -21.01 -31.62
C LYS A 120 -34.64 -20.93 -30.36
N ILE A 121 -35.28 -22.01 -29.95
CA ILE A 121 -36.12 -22.05 -28.76
C ILE A 121 -35.27 -21.81 -27.52
N SER A 122 -34.10 -22.42 -27.44
CA SER A 122 -33.17 -22.23 -26.31
C SER A 122 -32.68 -20.79 -26.16
N LYS A 123 -32.48 -20.06 -27.27
CA LYS A 123 -32.06 -18.67 -27.27
C LYS A 123 -33.15 -17.70 -26.81
N GLU A 124 -34.42 -18.06 -26.96
CA GLU A 124 -35.55 -17.25 -26.47
C GLU A 124 -35.73 -17.32 -24.97
N LEU A 125 -35.08 -18.26 -24.29
CA LEU A 125 -35.07 -18.41 -22.83
C LEU A 125 -33.97 -17.59 -22.17
#